data_e8a8c72b3ae6b46e2ec8b299639f57fa
#
_entry.id   e8a8c72b3ae6b46e2ec8b299639f57fa
#
_cell.length_a   1.000
_cell.length_b   1.000
_cell.length_c   1.000
_cell.angle_alpha   90.00
_cell.angle_beta   90.00
_cell.angle_gamma   90.00
#
_symmetry.space_group_name_H-M   'P 1'
#
loop_
_entity.id
_entity.type
_entity.pdbx_description
1 polymer ?
#
loop_
_entity_poly.entity_id
_entity_poly.type
_entity_poly.pdbx_seq_one_letter_code
_entity_poly.pdbx_strand_id
1 'polypeptide(L)'
;MKRLLIPTVFASLLCAGSASAQFYGEAACVLFENGNFRGRSLQMGPDDAVNFRGGFWNDRVSSVLVRRGCTLVAYENSGRRGRSIELNRRVRDFGGSGWNDRISSAECYCDRY
;
A
#
# COMPACT_ATOMS: atom_id res chain seq x y z
N MET A 1 -11.53 42.50 17.83
CA MET A 1 -11.63 41.98 17.24
C MET A 1 -11.29 40.96 17.01
N LYS A 2 -11.51 40.67 17.33
CA LYS A 2 -11.36 39.84 16.94
C LYS A 2 -11.33 38.87 16.48
N ARG A 3 -11.49 38.57 16.35
CA ARG A 3 -11.56 37.71 15.75
C ARG A 3 -11.11 36.84 15.42
N LEU A 4 -10.95 36.68 15.60
CA LEU A 4 -10.60 35.93 15.07
C LEU A 4 -10.23 34.95 15.07
N LEU A 5 -10.10 34.99 15.39
CA LEU A 5 -9.77 34.13 15.18
C LEU A 5 -9.91 32.90 15.22
N ILE A 6 -9.93 32.67 15.56
CA ILE A 6 -10.35 31.69 15.74
C ILE A 6 -10.75 30.72 14.97
N PRO A 7 -11.27 30.71 14.27
CA PRO A 7 -11.84 29.80 13.39
C PRO A 7 -10.92 28.81 12.82
N THR A 8 -9.78 29.06 12.74
CA THR A 8 -8.87 28.20 12.10
C THR A 8 -8.72 26.88 12.75
N VAL A 9 -9.03 26.83 13.98
CA VAL A 9 -8.79 25.63 14.69
C VAL A 9 -9.57 24.43 14.23
N PHE A 10 -10.85 24.58 14.03
CA PHE A 10 -11.60 23.42 13.71
C PHE A 10 -11.29 22.87 12.36
N ALA A 11 -10.63 23.62 11.59
CA ALA A 11 -10.24 23.14 10.30
C ALA A 11 -9.38 21.91 10.43
N SER A 12 -8.56 21.84 11.43
CA SER A 12 -7.69 20.70 11.54
C SER A 12 -8.43 19.42 11.82
N LEU A 13 -9.54 19.49 12.47
CA LEU A 13 -10.32 18.30 12.72
C LEU A 13 -10.87 17.72 11.46
N LEU A 14 -11.38 18.56 10.62
CA LEU A 14 -11.93 18.11 9.40
C LEU A 14 -10.89 17.52 8.51
N CYS A 15 -9.72 18.05 8.56
CA CYS A 15 -8.68 17.61 7.68
C CYS A 15 -8.20 16.21 7.98
N ALA A 16 -8.42 15.73 9.18
CA ALA A 16 -7.95 14.41 9.52
C ALA A 16 -8.50 13.35 8.59
N GLY A 17 -9.79 13.40 8.33
CA GLY A 17 -10.37 12.41 7.45
C GLY A 17 -9.93 12.59 6.03
N SER A 18 -9.81 13.82 5.60
CA SER A 18 -9.37 14.08 4.24
C SER A 18 -7.94 13.65 4.03
N ALA A 19 -7.13 13.80 5.04
CA ALA A 19 -5.74 13.44 4.93
C ALA A 19 -5.56 11.96 4.67
N SER A 20 -6.36 11.12 5.30
CA SER A 20 -6.30 9.71 5.05
C SER A 20 -6.60 9.36 3.62
N ALA A 21 -7.64 9.94 3.08
CA ALA A 21 -8.01 9.67 1.71
C ALA A 21 -6.93 10.13 0.75
N GLN A 22 -6.34 11.27 1.02
CA GLN A 22 -5.29 11.77 0.17
C GLN A 22 -4.06 10.89 0.24
N PHE A 23 -3.79 10.40 1.43
CA PHE A 23 -2.65 9.55 1.64
C PHE A 23 -2.69 8.37 0.70
N TYR A 24 -3.77 7.62 0.69
CA TYR A 24 -3.85 6.49 -0.20
C TYR A 24 -4.00 6.91 -1.64
N GLY A 25 -4.57 8.05 -1.88
CA GLY A 25 -4.79 8.52 -3.23
C GLY A 25 -3.53 8.79 -4.00
N GLU A 26 -2.43 9.06 -3.31
CA GLU A 26 -1.18 9.35 -3.98
C GLU A 26 -0.30 8.13 -4.18
N ALA A 27 -0.61 7.04 -3.53
CA ALA A 27 0.20 5.85 -3.66
C ALA A 27 -0.20 5.08 -4.91
N ALA A 28 0.76 4.44 -5.53
CA ALA A 28 0.48 3.59 -6.67
C ALA A 28 0.09 2.19 -6.21
N CYS A 29 0.75 1.68 -5.19
CA CYS A 29 0.43 0.39 -4.60
C CYS A 29 0.45 0.54 -3.10
N VAL A 30 -0.46 -0.13 -2.41
CA VAL A 30 -0.47 -0.13 -0.95
C VAL A 30 -0.62 -1.58 -0.49
N LEU A 31 0.28 -2.00 0.38
CA LEU A 31 0.26 -3.35 0.91
C LEU A 31 -0.25 -3.30 2.33
N PHE A 32 -1.05 -4.27 2.73
CA PHE A 32 -1.66 -4.30 4.05
C PHE A 32 -1.34 -5.58 4.79
N GLU A 33 -1.21 -5.44 6.08
CA GLU A 33 -0.89 -6.54 6.95
C GLU A 33 -2.01 -7.57 7.01
N ASN A 34 -3.24 -7.12 6.99
CA ASN A 34 -4.39 -8.01 7.13
C ASN A 34 -5.26 -7.98 5.89
N GLY A 35 -6.18 -8.93 5.81
CA GLY A 35 -7.11 -8.95 4.70
C GLY A 35 -8.05 -7.76 4.75
N ASN A 36 -8.75 -7.52 3.67
CA ASN A 36 -9.72 -6.44 3.54
C ASN A 36 -9.10 -5.07 3.80
N PHE A 37 -7.84 -4.90 3.42
CA PHE A 37 -7.15 -3.61 3.49
C PHE A 37 -7.09 -3.07 4.91
N ARG A 38 -6.76 -3.92 5.86
CA ARG A 38 -6.70 -3.55 7.26
C ARG A 38 -5.32 -3.77 7.84
N GLY A 39 -5.12 -3.20 9.02
CA GLY A 39 -3.86 -3.31 9.71
C GLY A 39 -2.86 -2.29 9.21
N ARG A 40 -1.60 -2.53 9.46
CA ARG A 40 -0.57 -1.61 9.02
C ARG A 40 -0.50 -1.62 7.51
N SER A 41 -0.10 -0.50 6.95
CA SER A 41 0.01 -0.38 5.52
C SER A 41 1.37 0.14 5.13
N LEU A 42 1.79 -0.24 3.92
CA LEU A 42 3.04 0.24 3.34
C LEU A 42 2.71 0.79 1.98
N GLN A 43 3.00 2.06 1.76
CA GLN A 43 2.70 2.71 0.50
C GLN A 43 3.90 2.71 -0.43
N MET A 44 3.65 2.46 -1.70
CA MET A 44 4.69 2.48 -2.72
C MET A 44 4.28 3.43 -3.82
N GLY A 45 5.21 4.25 -4.27
CA GLY A 45 4.98 5.09 -5.42
C GLY A 45 5.32 4.35 -6.70
N PRO A 46 5.15 5.01 -7.85
CA PRO A 46 5.55 4.41 -9.12
C PRO A 46 7.05 4.16 -9.10
N ASP A 47 7.45 3.01 -9.60
CA ASP A 47 8.87 2.64 -9.69
C ASP A 47 9.55 2.41 -8.34
N ASP A 48 8.77 2.19 -7.30
CA ASP A 48 9.33 1.82 -6.02
C ASP A 48 9.50 0.32 -5.93
N ALA A 49 10.49 -0.10 -5.17
CA ALA A 49 10.71 -1.51 -4.89
C ALA A 49 11.06 -1.64 -3.40
N VAL A 50 10.60 -2.69 -2.78
CA VAL A 50 10.88 -2.94 -1.38
C VAL A 50 11.39 -4.34 -1.19
N ASN A 51 12.23 -4.51 -0.19
CA ASN A 51 12.81 -5.78 0.14
C ASN A 51 12.62 -5.96 1.64
N PHE A 52 11.80 -6.91 2.03
CA PHE A 52 11.41 -7.01 3.42
C PHE A 52 12.44 -7.70 4.30
N ARG A 53 13.21 -8.53 3.70
CA ARG A 53 14.34 -9.20 4.35
C ARG A 53 14.35 -9.20 5.88
N GLY A 54 13.56 -10.06 6.49
CA GLY A 54 13.53 -10.19 7.93
C GLY A 54 12.89 -9.06 8.70
N GLY A 55 12.36 -8.07 8.02
CA GLY A 55 11.68 -6.98 8.70
C GLY A 55 10.23 -7.31 9.00
N PHE A 56 9.52 -6.33 9.54
CA PHE A 56 8.12 -6.54 9.90
C PHE A 56 7.29 -7.09 8.75
N TRP A 57 7.51 -6.56 7.57
CA TRP A 57 6.66 -6.91 6.43
C TRP A 57 6.97 -8.25 5.79
N ASN A 58 8.06 -8.86 6.17
CA ASN A 58 8.41 -10.13 5.57
C ASN A 58 7.32 -11.16 5.89
N ASP A 59 6.76 -11.75 4.83
CA ASP A 59 5.71 -12.76 4.95
C ASP A 59 4.47 -12.30 5.69
N ARG A 60 4.15 -11.00 5.61
CA ARG A 60 2.99 -10.48 6.32
C ARG A 60 1.95 -9.82 5.45
N VAL A 61 2.17 -9.72 4.16
CA VAL A 61 1.21 -9.03 3.30
C VAL A 61 0.01 -9.91 3.04
N SER A 62 -1.18 -9.43 3.33
CA SER A 62 -2.40 -10.20 3.16
C SER A 62 -3.40 -9.57 2.20
N SER A 63 -3.28 -8.29 1.92
CA SER A 63 -4.12 -7.65 0.90
C SER A 63 -3.36 -6.48 0.30
N VAL A 64 -3.73 -6.07 -0.89
CA VAL A 64 -3.06 -4.97 -1.59
C VAL A 64 -4.06 -4.16 -2.37
N LEU A 65 -3.77 -2.87 -2.49
CA LEU A 65 -4.48 -1.98 -3.40
C LEU A 65 -3.52 -1.62 -4.51
N VAL A 66 -3.99 -1.69 -5.75
CA VAL A 66 -3.16 -1.33 -6.89
C VAL A 66 -3.95 -0.32 -7.70
N ARG A 67 -3.36 0.84 -7.92
CA ARG A 67 -4.02 1.91 -8.64
C ARG A 67 -4.19 1.51 -10.10
N ARG A 68 -5.26 1.97 -10.71
CA ARG A 68 -5.49 1.72 -12.12
C ARG A 68 -4.28 2.18 -12.92
N GLY A 69 -3.84 1.36 -13.84
CA GLY A 69 -2.67 1.69 -14.67
C GLY A 69 -1.36 1.29 -14.04
N CYS A 70 -1.39 0.72 -12.85
CA CYS A 70 -0.18 0.29 -12.18
C CYS A 70 -0.19 -1.22 -11.99
N THR A 71 0.98 -1.75 -11.70
CA THR A 71 1.16 -3.18 -11.49
C THR A 71 2.05 -3.37 -10.26
N LEU A 72 1.64 -4.28 -9.41
CA LEU A 72 2.48 -4.70 -8.30
C LEU A 72 3.00 -6.10 -8.62
N VAL A 73 4.30 -6.28 -8.59
CA VAL A 73 4.88 -7.60 -8.76
C VAL A 73 5.41 -8.02 -7.40
N ALA A 74 4.87 -9.09 -6.87
CA ALA A 74 5.27 -9.59 -5.56
C ALA A 74 6.11 -10.85 -5.75
N TYR A 75 7.13 -10.99 -4.94
CA TYR A 75 8.09 -12.08 -5.07
C TYR A 75 8.17 -12.88 -3.79
N GLU A 76 8.37 -14.16 -3.95
CA GLU A 76 8.46 -15.08 -2.84
C GLU A 76 9.72 -14.85 -2.01
N ASN A 77 10.81 -14.45 -2.66
CA ASN A 77 12.08 -14.27 -1.99
C ASN A 77 12.53 -12.83 -1.99
N SER A 78 13.48 -12.53 -1.12
CA SER A 78 14.07 -11.21 -1.07
C SER A 78 14.82 -10.92 -2.35
N GLY A 79 14.96 -9.64 -2.66
CA GLY A 79 15.73 -9.24 -3.82
C GLY A 79 15.03 -9.51 -5.13
N ARG A 80 13.71 -9.62 -5.09
CA ARG A 80 12.90 -9.85 -6.28
C ARG A 80 13.30 -11.15 -6.97
N ARG A 81 13.32 -12.19 -6.19
CA ARG A 81 13.67 -13.51 -6.69
C ARG A 81 12.63 -14.53 -6.31
N GLY A 82 12.73 -15.71 -6.91
CA GLY A 82 11.78 -16.76 -6.65
C GLY A 82 10.53 -16.58 -7.49
N ARG A 83 9.49 -17.26 -7.12
CA ARG A 83 8.23 -17.14 -7.86
C ARG A 83 7.67 -15.76 -7.67
N SER A 84 6.96 -15.28 -8.66
CA SER A 84 6.38 -13.97 -8.59
C SER A 84 4.95 -14.00 -9.08
N ILE A 85 4.21 -12.96 -8.71
CA ILE A 85 2.83 -12.79 -9.17
C ILE A 85 2.65 -11.33 -9.52
N GLU A 86 1.98 -11.09 -10.63
CA GLU A 86 1.69 -9.73 -11.08
C GLU A 86 0.26 -9.40 -10.75
N LEU A 87 0.05 -8.27 -10.11
CA LEU A 87 -1.26 -7.85 -9.69
C LEU A 87 -1.54 -6.47 -10.28
N ASN A 88 -2.57 -6.36 -11.10
CA ASN A 88 -2.92 -5.07 -11.69
C ASN A 88 -4.25 -4.55 -11.18
N ARG A 89 -4.72 -5.11 -10.09
CA ARG A 89 -5.94 -4.64 -9.44
C ARG A 89 -5.82 -4.99 -7.96
N ARG A 90 -6.72 -4.48 -7.17
CA ARG A 90 -6.67 -4.77 -5.75
C ARG A 90 -6.96 -6.25 -5.49
N VAL A 91 -6.35 -6.75 -4.45
CA VAL A 91 -6.60 -8.10 -3.97
C VAL A 91 -7.03 -7.96 -2.53
N ARG A 92 -8.28 -8.32 -2.28
CA ARG A 92 -8.86 -8.14 -0.97
C ARG A 92 -8.28 -9.08 0.08
N ASP A 93 -7.87 -10.25 -0.35
CA ASP A 93 -7.37 -11.23 0.60
C ASP A 93 -6.61 -12.31 -0.15
N PHE A 94 -5.39 -12.55 0.24
CA PHE A 94 -4.59 -13.60 -0.37
C PHE A 94 -4.88 -14.97 0.22
N GLY A 95 -5.72 -15.05 1.25
CA GLY A 95 -6.00 -16.31 1.90
C GLY A 95 -6.46 -17.35 0.90
N GLY A 96 -5.89 -18.52 0.97
CA GLY A 96 -6.26 -19.60 0.08
C GLY A 96 -5.61 -19.56 -1.28
N SER A 97 -4.86 -18.53 -1.59
CA SER A 97 -4.24 -18.41 -2.89
C SER A 97 -2.85 -18.99 -2.96
N GLY A 98 -2.27 -19.30 -1.84
CA GLY A 98 -0.88 -19.75 -1.80
C GLY A 98 0.11 -18.62 -1.66
N TRP A 99 -0.35 -17.37 -1.72
CA TRP A 99 0.52 -16.21 -1.57
C TRP A 99 0.40 -15.55 -0.22
N ASN A 100 -0.59 -15.95 0.55
CA ASN A 100 -0.75 -15.38 1.88
C ASN A 100 0.51 -15.66 2.69
N ASP A 101 1.05 -14.62 3.30
CA ASP A 101 2.23 -14.71 4.15
C ASP A 101 3.45 -15.27 3.44
N ARG A 102 3.60 -15.01 2.16
CA ARG A 102 4.76 -15.51 1.42
C ARG A 102 5.55 -14.44 0.70
N ILE A 103 5.13 -13.21 0.79
CA ILE A 103 5.76 -12.15 0.00
C ILE A 103 6.95 -11.58 0.76
N SER A 104 8.12 -11.63 0.16
CA SER A 104 9.34 -11.13 0.78
C SER A 104 9.94 -9.93 0.07
N SER A 105 9.51 -9.65 -1.15
CA SER A 105 9.90 -8.42 -1.82
C SER A 105 8.86 -8.08 -2.87
N ALA A 106 8.84 -6.84 -3.33
CA ALA A 106 7.84 -6.39 -4.27
C ALA A 106 8.32 -5.16 -5.01
N GLU A 107 7.75 -4.93 -6.18
CA GLU A 107 7.99 -3.69 -6.90
C GLU A 107 6.68 -3.21 -7.49
N CYS A 108 6.54 -1.90 -7.60
CA CYS A 108 5.34 -1.27 -8.10
C CYS A 108 5.71 -0.38 -9.26
N TYR A 109 5.05 -0.52 -10.40
CA TYR A 109 5.31 0.37 -11.50
C TYR A 109 4.01 0.71 -12.20
N CYS A 110 3.98 1.80 -12.91
CA CYS A 110 2.77 2.28 -13.56
C CYS A 110 3.04 2.57 -15.00
N ASP A 111 2.06 2.28 -15.84
CA ASP A 111 2.18 2.61 -17.23
C ASP A 111 2.02 4.10 -17.35
N ARG A 112 2.69 4.63 -18.38
CA ARG A 112 2.49 5.99 -18.55
C ARG A 112 1.68 6.17 -19.73
N TYR A 113 0.92 6.97 -19.79
CA TYR A 113 0.07 7.13 -20.84
C TYR A 113 -0.33 8.38 -20.91
#